data_51d0679aeba12cb23822507d3d49c620
#
_entry.id   51d0679aeba12cb23822507d3d49c620
#
_cell.length_a   1.000
_cell.length_b   1.000
_cell.length_c   1.000
_cell.angle_alpha   90.00
_cell.angle_beta   90.00
_cell.angle_gamma   90.00
#
_symmetry.space_group_name_H-M   'P 1'
#
loop_
_entity.id
_entity.type
_entity.pdbx_description
1 polymer ?
#
loop_
_entity_poly.entity_id
_entity_poly.type
_entity_poly.pdbx_seq_one_letter_code
_entity_poly.pdbx_strand_id
1 'polypeptide(L)'
;KGNVRFSIDLPQIEPAQGVAIVGNVPELGNWDNNRKVVMNDAEFPLWRADIEVASDQIIEYKYVVYDLHSGNVVDMEWGENRKIWGLQKGLTIQQNDRSFRRTQPRFKGAGVAIPVFSLRTEDGFGIGEFQDLKKMADWAAKTGQKMIQTLPINDTTLTHTNRDSYPYNAVSVFALHPIYINIEKMGRLTPAQKKKYLTTKEEFNQKAIADYQCVYDEKMKYFKLLYKADKEALFGSEEYKAFYQKNREWLEPYAAFLSKRDKQPKDFYCYLQFHADKQLADAVAYAHSIGVAMKGDIPIGISPDSVDAYTDPQLFNLDASAGAPPDDFSISGQNWGFPTYNWDEMAKDGYLWWRKRFRKMQDYFDAYRIDHILGFFRIWQMRKTDVWGLCGHFCPALPYSAQDLWNMGVCLDIDRMTKPYIRANFLGDVFGYDTEYAKQHFLNTNDGYIYYFKDEFDTQVKIQDYFDTLLADEAKLKATGLTKEQAKNLCNGLIYLHCEVLFVRDQRSPEMLHPRISIYQSHSFNELYDDQKQVLMRIYNDYFFHRHTDFWRESAMRKLPVLINATHMLCCGEDLGMVPA
;
A
#
# COMPACT_ATOMS: atom_id res chain seq x y z
N LYS A 1 35.19 15.19 -34.77
CA LYS A 1 34.30 14.30 -33.98
C LYS A 1 33.75 15.05 -32.77
N GLY A 2 32.59 14.69 -32.34
CA GLY A 2 31.98 15.09 -31.10
C GLY A 2 31.60 13.85 -30.26
N ASN A 3 31.29 14.02 -29.02
CA ASN A 3 30.92 12.92 -28.13
C ASN A 3 29.41 12.88 -27.90
N VAL A 4 28.83 11.69 -27.80
CA VAL A 4 27.46 11.48 -27.34
C VAL A 4 27.51 10.54 -26.13
N ARG A 5 26.98 11.01 -25.01
CA ARG A 5 26.78 10.24 -23.81
C ARG A 5 25.31 9.84 -23.74
N PHE A 6 25.05 8.56 -23.94
CA PHE A 6 23.72 7.99 -23.84
C PHE A 6 23.43 7.50 -22.42
N SER A 7 22.21 7.72 -21.98
CA SER A 7 21.67 7.05 -20.80
C SER A 7 20.20 6.67 -21.01
N ILE A 8 19.81 5.53 -20.44
CA ILE A 8 18.42 5.05 -20.43
C ILE A 8 18.09 4.36 -19.12
N ASP A 9 16.94 4.68 -18.57
CA ASP A 9 16.37 3.93 -17.43
C ASP A 9 15.68 2.67 -17.96
N LEU A 10 16.20 1.50 -17.62
CA LEU A 10 15.62 0.21 -17.96
C LEU A 10 15.72 -0.76 -16.77
N PRO A 11 14.82 -0.66 -15.80
CA PRO A 11 14.80 -1.55 -14.63
C PRO A 11 14.23 -2.94 -14.94
N GLN A 12 13.36 -3.06 -15.93
CA GLN A 12 12.70 -4.33 -16.30
C GLN A 12 13.55 -5.10 -17.33
N ILE A 13 14.54 -5.80 -16.82
CA ILE A 13 15.45 -6.63 -17.62
C ILE A 13 15.69 -7.96 -16.88
N GLU A 14 15.74 -9.05 -17.63
CA GLU A 14 16.05 -10.37 -17.06
C GLU A 14 17.52 -10.47 -16.60
N PRO A 15 17.83 -11.25 -15.57
CA PRO A 15 19.21 -11.34 -15.03
C PRO A 15 20.29 -11.76 -16.04
N ALA A 16 19.91 -12.47 -17.11
CA ALA A 16 20.80 -12.92 -18.16
C ALA A 16 20.81 -11.99 -19.39
N GLN A 17 20.30 -10.77 -19.27
CA GLN A 17 20.20 -9.82 -20.37
C GLN A 17 21.02 -8.56 -20.10
N GLY A 18 21.43 -7.91 -21.16
CA GLY A 18 22.09 -6.62 -21.16
C GLY A 18 21.42 -5.64 -22.13
N VAL A 19 21.77 -4.35 -22.01
CA VAL A 19 21.29 -3.29 -22.90
C VAL A 19 22.40 -2.83 -23.82
N ALA A 20 22.06 -2.56 -25.08
CA ALA A 20 22.98 -2.03 -26.06
C ALA A 20 22.28 -1.00 -26.97
N ILE A 21 23.06 -0.29 -27.78
CA ILE A 21 22.56 0.68 -28.77
C ILE A 21 22.99 0.23 -30.16
N VAL A 22 22.10 0.40 -31.12
CA VAL A 22 22.38 0.27 -32.56
C VAL A 22 21.91 1.54 -33.28
N GLY A 23 22.57 1.89 -34.37
CA GLY A 23 22.19 3.11 -35.13
C GLY A 23 22.81 3.19 -36.49
N ASN A 24 22.54 4.30 -37.18
CA ASN A 24 22.90 4.55 -38.58
C ASN A 24 24.38 4.94 -38.84
N VAL A 25 25.15 5.10 -37.78
CA VAL A 25 26.57 5.48 -37.88
C VAL A 25 27.49 4.29 -37.61
N PRO A 26 28.75 4.27 -38.20
CA PRO A 26 29.67 3.16 -37.98
C PRO A 26 29.92 2.84 -36.52
N GLU A 27 30.00 3.85 -35.67
CA GLU A 27 30.23 3.75 -34.23
C GLU A 27 29.03 3.11 -33.49
N LEU A 28 27.84 3.11 -34.08
CA LEU A 28 26.64 2.39 -33.59
C LEU A 28 26.33 1.14 -34.44
N GLY A 29 27.31 0.64 -35.20
CA GLY A 29 27.23 -0.61 -35.93
C GLY A 29 26.47 -0.56 -37.26
N ASN A 30 26.04 0.59 -37.78
CA ASN A 30 25.23 0.72 -39.01
C ASN A 30 24.02 -0.24 -39.02
N TRP A 31 23.29 -0.30 -37.93
CA TRP A 31 22.12 -1.17 -37.71
C TRP A 31 22.43 -2.68 -37.67
N ASP A 32 23.72 -3.08 -37.61
CA ASP A 32 24.11 -4.47 -37.43
C ASP A 32 24.09 -4.84 -35.94
N ASN A 33 23.15 -5.72 -35.57
CA ASN A 33 23.00 -6.18 -34.19
C ASN A 33 24.24 -6.89 -33.62
N ASN A 34 25.13 -7.41 -34.48
CA ASN A 34 26.40 -8.02 -34.04
C ASN A 34 27.43 -6.95 -33.69
N ARG A 35 27.25 -5.73 -34.13
CA ARG A 35 28.14 -4.58 -33.90
C ARG A 35 27.51 -3.54 -32.96
N LYS A 36 26.51 -3.96 -32.17
CA LYS A 36 25.90 -3.12 -31.15
C LYS A 36 26.90 -2.59 -30.15
N VAL A 37 26.66 -1.40 -29.63
CA VAL A 37 27.44 -0.81 -28.53
C VAL A 37 26.81 -1.23 -27.20
N VAL A 38 27.55 -2.03 -26.45
CA VAL A 38 27.10 -2.50 -25.13
C VAL A 38 27.10 -1.35 -24.14
N MET A 39 26.06 -1.24 -23.34
CA MET A 39 25.93 -0.24 -22.30
C MET A 39 26.39 -0.77 -20.94
N ASN A 40 26.91 0.12 -20.11
CA ASN A 40 27.36 -0.17 -18.76
C ASN A 40 26.19 -0.10 -17.78
N ASP A 41 26.10 -1.06 -16.86
CA ASP A 41 25.07 -1.22 -15.83
C ASP A 41 25.53 -0.89 -14.42
N ALA A 42 26.71 -0.30 -14.24
CA ALA A 42 27.28 0.00 -12.92
C ALA A 42 26.36 0.90 -12.03
N GLU A 43 25.51 1.68 -12.69
CA GLU A 43 24.49 2.53 -12.03
C GLU A 43 23.07 1.99 -12.22
N PHE A 44 22.90 0.67 -12.39
CA PHE A 44 21.56 0.07 -12.56
C PHE A 44 20.54 0.69 -11.59
N PRO A 45 19.33 1.06 -12.08
CA PRO A 45 18.70 0.73 -13.36
C PRO A 45 19.06 1.65 -14.54
N LEU A 46 19.99 2.58 -14.34
CA LEU A 46 20.48 3.48 -15.38
C LEU A 46 21.61 2.82 -16.17
N TRP A 47 21.41 2.69 -17.47
CA TRP A 47 22.40 2.15 -18.41
C TRP A 47 23.08 3.28 -19.14
N ARG A 48 24.40 3.21 -19.34
CA ARG A 48 25.20 4.27 -19.97
C ARG A 48 26.14 3.76 -21.04
N ALA A 49 26.34 4.60 -22.10
CA ALA A 49 27.38 4.42 -23.09
C ALA A 49 27.90 5.76 -23.60
N ASP A 50 29.20 5.89 -23.76
CA ASP A 50 29.82 7.06 -24.36
C ASP A 50 30.40 6.66 -25.73
N ILE A 51 30.07 7.43 -26.78
CA ILE A 51 30.61 7.22 -28.13
C ILE A 51 31.19 8.52 -28.69
N GLU A 52 32.24 8.40 -29.48
CA GLU A 52 32.83 9.50 -30.26
C GLU A 52 32.44 9.34 -31.73
N VAL A 53 31.62 10.24 -32.25
CA VAL A 53 30.98 10.16 -33.57
C VAL A 53 31.43 11.34 -34.45
N ALA A 54 31.43 11.17 -35.77
CA ALA A 54 31.63 12.27 -36.70
C ALA A 54 30.56 13.37 -36.46
N SER A 55 31.02 14.64 -36.47
CA SER A 55 30.14 15.78 -36.33
C SER A 55 29.32 16.05 -37.63
N ASP A 56 28.32 16.91 -37.52
CA ASP A 56 27.52 17.46 -38.64
C ASP A 56 26.69 16.42 -39.38
N GLN A 57 26.24 15.38 -38.67
CA GLN A 57 25.30 14.38 -39.19
C GLN A 57 24.16 14.12 -38.20
N ILE A 58 23.05 13.62 -38.74
CA ILE A 58 21.94 13.15 -37.89
C ILE A 58 22.24 11.74 -37.46
N ILE A 59 22.26 11.51 -36.15
CA ILE A 59 22.43 10.18 -35.58
C ILE A 59 21.05 9.61 -35.28
N GLU A 60 20.71 8.53 -35.97
CA GLU A 60 19.50 7.75 -35.70
C GLU A 60 19.91 6.49 -34.93
N TYR A 61 19.16 6.15 -33.89
CA TYR A 61 19.49 5.01 -33.02
C TYR A 61 18.25 4.37 -32.38
N LYS A 62 18.45 3.16 -31.87
CA LYS A 62 17.52 2.43 -31.01
C LYS A 62 18.29 1.72 -29.91
N TYR A 63 17.65 1.57 -28.77
CA TYR A 63 18.11 0.64 -27.75
C TYR A 63 17.66 -0.78 -28.06
N VAL A 64 18.47 -1.76 -27.68
CA VAL A 64 18.19 -3.19 -27.83
C VAL A 64 18.50 -3.91 -26.53
N VAL A 65 17.74 -4.94 -26.22
CA VAL A 65 18.03 -5.90 -25.17
C VAL A 65 18.64 -7.13 -25.81
N TYR A 66 19.73 -7.64 -25.24
CA TYR A 66 20.42 -8.81 -25.77
C TYR A 66 20.70 -9.82 -24.65
N ASP A 67 20.77 -11.09 -25.02
CA ASP A 67 21.12 -12.18 -24.12
C ASP A 67 22.64 -12.20 -23.87
N LEU A 68 23.06 -12.22 -22.60
CA LEU A 68 24.47 -12.16 -22.20
C LEU A 68 25.28 -13.41 -22.61
N HIS A 69 24.63 -14.58 -22.76
CA HIS A 69 25.33 -15.82 -23.11
C HIS A 69 25.51 -15.99 -24.61
N SER A 70 24.43 -15.72 -25.38
CA SER A 70 24.47 -15.87 -26.84
C SER A 70 24.93 -14.62 -27.59
N GLY A 71 24.82 -13.44 -26.95
CA GLY A 71 25.05 -12.15 -27.59
C GLY A 71 23.92 -11.71 -28.53
N ASN A 72 22.88 -12.51 -28.71
CA ASN A 72 21.78 -12.22 -29.64
C ASN A 72 20.85 -11.15 -29.08
N VAL A 73 20.36 -10.25 -29.97
CA VAL A 73 19.31 -9.31 -29.61
C VAL A 73 17.98 -10.07 -29.46
N VAL A 74 17.36 -9.91 -28.28
CA VAL A 74 16.08 -10.56 -27.92
C VAL A 74 14.92 -9.58 -27.95
N ASP A 75 15.18 -8.27 -27.83
CA ASP A 75 14.16 -7.21 -27.95
C ASP A 75 14.78 -5.95 -28.54
N MET A 76 14.03 -5.22 -29.35
CA MET A 76 14.42 -3.95 -29.94
C MET A 76 13.32 -2.92 -29.77
N GLU A 77 13.69 -1.68 -29.52
CA GLU A 77 12.69 -0.61 -29.36
C GLU A 77 11.71 -0.53 -30.53
N TRP A 78 10.43 -0.42 -30.18
CA TRP A 78 9.35 -0.25 -31.15
C TRP A 78 9.21 1.21 -31.59
N GLY A 79 8.60 1.41 -32.77
CA GLY A 79 8.31 2.73 -33.31
C GLY A 79 9.48 3.33 -34.11
N GLU A 80 9.43 4.64 -34.33
CA GLU A 80 10.45 5.37 -35.09
C GLU A 80 11.82 5.38 -34.38
N ASN A 81 12.86 5.58 -35.17
CA ASN A 81 14.21 5.75 -34.66
C ASN A 81 14.29 7.01 -33.79
N ARG A 82 15.06 6.94 -32.70
CA ARG A 82 15.44 8.13 -31.95
C ARG A 82 16.46 8.91 -32.78
N LYS A 83 16.53 10.24 -32.56
CA LYS A 83 17.36 11.11 -33.39
C LYS A 83 18.12 12.11 -32.51
N ILE A 84 19.38 12.34 -32.85
CA ILE A 84 20.20 13.40 -32.31
C ILE A 84 20.64 14.32 -33.45
N TRP A 85 20.44 15.61 -33.28
CA TRP A 85 20.84 16.65 -34.20
C TRP A 85 21.87 17.59 -33.55
N GLY A 86 22.63 18.28 -34.40
CA GLY A 86 23.46 19.40 -33.97
C GLY A 86 24.73 19.01 -33.23
N LEU A 87 25.23 17.78 -33.36
CA LEU A 87 26.51 17.39 -32.80
C LEU A 87 27.64 18.14 -33.49
N GLN A 88 28.35 18.99 -32.77
CA GLN A 88 29.49 19.77 -33.29
C GLN A 88 30.83 19.18 -32.83
N LYS A 89 31.88 19.48 -33.58
CA LYS A 89 33.24 19.05 -33.24
C LYS A 89 33.65 19.57 -31.87
N GLY A 90 34.11 18.66 -31.01
CA GLY A 90 34.59 18.99 -29.67
C GLY A 90 33.51 19.20 -28.62
N LEU A 91 32.21 19.10 -28.98
CA LEU A 91 31.12 19.14 -28.03
C LEU A 91 30.70 17.74 -27.58
N THR A 92 30.11 17.69 -26.41
CA THR A 92 29.44 16.49 -25.87
C THR A 92 27.94 16.73 -25.75
N ILE A 93 27.14 15.89 -26.41
CA ILE A 93 25.69 15.84 -26.21
C ILE A 93 25.39 14.79 -25.15
N GLN A 94 24.69 15.17 -24.10
CA GLN A 94 24.15 14.23 -23.13
C GLN A 94 22.71 13.89 -23.51
N GLN A 95 22.49 12.65 -23.93
CA GLN A 95 21.19 12.13 -24.32
C GLN A 95 20.63 11.26 -23.21
N ASN A 96 19.64 11.81 -22.49
CA ASN A 96 18.99 11.10 -21.36
C ASN A 96 17.61 10.63 -21.81
N ASP A 97 17.46 9.34 -22.04
CA ASP A 97 16.19 8.71 -22.43
C ASP A 97 15.52 8.05 -21.22
N ARG A 98 14.23 8.28 -21.06
CA ARG A 98 13.51 7.91 -19.84
C ARG A 98 12.98 6.47 -19.83
N SER A 99 12.76 5.86 -20.99
CA SER A 99 12.16 4.53 -21.06
C SER A 99 12.47 3.81 -22.36
N PHE A 100 12.62 2.50 -22.27
CA PHE A 100 12.70 1.58 -23.41
C PHE A 100 11.31 1.34 -23.99
N ARG A 101 11.15 1.51 -25.29
CA ARG A 101 9.87 1.32 -26.00
C ARG A 101 9.71 -0.15 -26.42
N ARG A 102 9.05 -0.95 -25.60
CA ARG A 102 8.88 -2.38 -25.85
C ARG A 102 7.95 -2.69 -27.02
N THR A 103 8.27 -3.76 -27.73
CA THR A 103 7.51 -4.28 -28.88
C THR A 103 6.28 -5.08 -28.50
N GLN A 104 5.97 -5.25 -27.24
CA GLN A 104 4.82 -6.07 -26.84
C GLN A 104 3.52 -5.55 -27.45
N PRO A 105 2.70 -6.43 -28.04
CA PRO A 105 1.38 -6.04 -28.49
C PRO A 105 0.63 -5.45 -27.28
N ARG A 106 0.09 -4.25 -27.44
CA ARG A 106 -0.69 -3.61 -26.38
C ARG A 106 -1.83 -4.57 -26.01
N PHE A 107 -1.84 -5.05 -24.79
CA PHE A 107 -3.00 -5.76 -24.27
C PHE A 107 -4.21 -4.83 -24.42
N LYS A 108 -5.19 -5.28 -25.21
CA LYS A 108 -6.48 -4.59 -25.34
C LYS A 108 -7.54 -5.53 -24.81
N GLY A 109 -8.14 -5.17 -23.71
CA GLY A 109 -9.17 -5.96 -23.09
C GLY A 109 -9.93 -5.14 -22.06
N ALA A 110 -11.18 -5.50 -21.84
CA ALA A 110 -11.97 -5.05 -20.73
C ALA A 110 -11.96 -6.12 -19.64
N GLY A 111 -12.19 -5.71 -18.41
CA GLY A 111 -12.34 -6.58 -17.25
C GLY A 111 -13.20 -5.92 -16.18
N VAL A 112 -13.55 -6.68 -15.18
CA VAL A 112 -14.31 -6.20 -14.03
C VAL A 112 -13.51 -6.37 -12.76
N ALA A 113 -13.55 -5.38 -11.88
CA ALA A 113 -13.07 -5.47 -10.50
C ALA A 113 -14.25 -5.82 -9.59
N ILE A 114 -14.16 -6.95 -8.90
CA ILE A 114 -15.23 -7.45 -8.05
C ILE A 114 -14.68 -8.20 -6.83
N PRO A 115 -15.16 -7.88 -5.62
CA PRO A 115 -14.74 -8.65 -4.45
C PRO A 115 -15.33 -10.06 -4.47
N VAL A 116 -14.55 -11.06 -4.07
CA VAL A 116 -15.03 -12.46 -4.02
C VAL A 116 -16.28 -12.58 -3.16
N PHE A 117 -16.33 -11.92 -2.01
CA PHE A 117 -17.48 -12.01 -1.09
C PHE A 117 -18.80 -11.54 -1.69
N SER A 118 -18.80 -10.71 -2.75
CA SER A 118 -20.01 -10.26 -3.44
C SER A 118 -20.50 -11.19 -4.53
N LEU A 119 -19.73 -12.22 -4.90
CA LEU A 119 -20.11 -13.23 -5.90
C LEU A 119 -21.08 -14.28 -5.32
N ARG A 120 -22.21 -13.82 -4.83
CA ARG A 120 -23.20 -14.70 -4.19
C ARG A 120 -23.96 -15.49 -5.23
N THR A 121 -23.93 -16.82 -5.10
CA THR A 121 -24.68 -17.76 -5.93
C THR A 121 -25.43 -18.75 -5.06
N GLU A 122 -26.32 -19.55 -5.68
CA GLU A 122 -27.03 -20.65 -5.02
C GLU A 122 -26.09 -21.75 -4.52
N ASP A 123 -24.87 -21.84 -5.03
CA ASP A 123 -23.87 -22.82 -4.59
C ASP A 123 -23.09 -22.36 -3.34
N GLY A 124 -23.07 -21.05 -3.08
CA GLY A 124 -22.40 -20.44 -1.94
C GLY A 124 -23.22 -20.53 -0.64
N PHE A 125 -22.58 -20.18 0.48
CA PHE A 125 -23.16 -20.22 1.83
C PHE A 125 -23.50 -18.81 2.35
N GLY A 126 -24.28 -18.05 1.57
CA GLY A 126 -24.71 -16.69 1.92
C GLY A 126 -23.66 -15.60 1.64
N ILE A 127 -22.50 -15.96 1.14
CA ILE A 127 -21.40 -15.10 0.74
C ILE A 127 -20.72 -15.68 -0.50
N GLY A 128 -20.03 -14.85 -1.30
CA GLY A 128 -19.25 -15.34 -2.43
C GLY A 128 -18.05 -16.15 -1.96
N GLU A 129 -17.74 -17.22 -2.70
CA GLU A 129 -16.68 -18.18 -2.41
C GLU A 129 -15.73 -18.32 -3.61
N PHE A 130 -14.56 -18.95 -3.42
CA PHE A 130 -13.60 -19.15 -4.54
C PHE A 130 -14.20 -19.91 -5.71
N GLN A 131 -15.09 -20.87 -5.46
CA GLN A 131 -15.77 -21.61 -6.52
C GLN A 131 -16.72 -20.75 -7.37
N ASP A 132 -17.23 -19.66 -6.82
CA ASP A 132 -18.11 -18.73 -7.55
C ASP A 132 -17.35 -17.93 -8.63
N LEU A 133 -16.03 -17.85 -8.53
CA LEU A 133 -15.18 -17.28 -9.57
C LEU A 133 -15.34 -18.01 -10.91
N LYS A 134 -15.71 -19.31 -10.93
CA LYS A 134 -15.97 -20.04 -12.17
C LYS A 134 -17.17 -19.47 -12.93
N LYS A 135 -18.27 -19.21 -12.23
CA LYS A 135 -19.46 -18.59 -12.83
C LYS A 135 -19.18 -17.16 -13.29
N MET A 136 -18.35 -16.43 -12.53
CA MET A 136 -17.91 -15.10 -12.92
C MET A 136 -17.02 -15.14 -14.17
N ALA A 137 -16.13 -16.15 -14.28
CA ALA A 137 -15.32 -16.35 -15.47
C ALA A 137 -16.17 -16.71 -16.70
N ASP A 138 -17.21 -17.54 -16.54
CA ASP A 138 -18.17 -17.83 -17.63
C ASP A 138 -18.86 -16.56 -18.12
N TRP A 139 -19.29 -15.71 -17.18
CA TRP A 139 -19.91 -14.43 -17.54
C TRP A 139 -18.94 -13.50 -18.26
N ALA A 140 -17.70 -13.40 -17.76
CA ALA A 140 -16.66 -12.58 -18.39
C ALA A 140 -16.37 -13.08 -19.83
N ALA A 141 -16.19 -14.37 -20.03
CA ALA A 141 -15.95 -14.95 -21.35
C ALA A 141 -17.11 -14.69 -22.31
N LYS A 142 -18.37 -14.87 -21.86
CA LYS A 142 -19.58 -14.61 -22.66
C LYS A 142 -19.74 -13.15 -23.07
N THR A 143 -19.30 -12.22 -22.24
CA THR A 143 -19.37 -10.77 -22.50
C THR A 143 -18.12 -10.21 -23.18
N GLY A 144 -17.17 -11.07 -23.55
CA GLY A 144 -15.93 -10.69 -24.24
C GLY A 144 -14.89 -10.04 -23.33
N GLN A 145 -15.08 -10.08 -22.02
CA GLN A 145 -14.08 -9.61 -21.06
C GLN A 145 -12.91 -10.59 -20.95
N LYS A 146 -11.73 -10.06 -20.68
CA LYS A 146 -10.48 -10.82 -20.68
C LYS A 146 -9.87 -10.98 -19.30
N MET A 147 -10.38 -10.27 -18.30
CA MET A 147 -9.78 -10.22 -16.96
C MET A 147 -10.83 -10.05 -15.87
N ILE A 148 -10.63 -10.73 -14.76
CA ILE A 148 -11.33 -10.49 -13.50
C ILE A 148 -10.30 -10.01 -12.49
N GLN A 149 -10.51 -8.84 -11.90
CA GLN A 149 -9.74 -8.35 -10.77
C GLN A 149 -10.52 -8.61 -9.49
N THR A 150 -9.91 -9.31 -8.53
CA THR A 150 -10.47 -9.44 -7.18
C THR A 150 -9.99 -8.29 -6.28
N LEU A 151 -10.71 -8.01 -5.19
CA LEU A 151 -10.14 -7.33 -4.05
C LEU A 151 -9.21 -8.28 -3.27
N PRO A 152 -8.46 -7.81 -2.24
CA PRO A 152 -7.58 -8.69 -1.48
C PRO A 152 -8.31 -9.92 -0.94
N ILE A 153 -7.66 -11.07 -1.03
CA ILE A 153 -8.22 -12.38 -0.67
C ILE A 153 -7.56 -13.00 0.55
N ASN A 154 -6.65 -12.27 1.16
CA ASN A 154 -5.90 -12.73 2.31
C ASN A 154 -6.76 -12.78 3.57
N ASP A 155 -6.31 -13.58 4.56
CA ASP A 155 -6.98 -13.72 5.85
C ASP A 155 -6.98 -12.42 6.64
N THR A 156 -8.16 -11.97 7.06
CA THR A 156 -8.40 -10.77 7.85
C THR A 156 -9.03 -11.07 9.22
N THR A 157 -9.03 -12.31 9.66
CA THR A 157 -9.71 -12.77 10.89
C THR A 157 -8.95 -12.37 12.16
N LEU A 158 -9.08 -11.10 12.55
CA LEU A 158 -8.44 -10.55 13.74
C LEU A 158 -9.35 -10.54 14.96
N THR A 159 -10.57 -10.06 14.78
CA THR A 159 -11.48 -9.74 15.88
C THR A 159 -12.63 -10.74 16.03
N HIS A 160 -12.83 -11.60 15.04
CA HIS A 160 -14.01 -12.50 14.91
C HIS A 160 -15.34 -11.75 14.95
N THR A 161 -15.33 -10.51 14.42
CA THR A 161 -16.52 -9.65 14.30
C THR A 161 -16.70 -9.20 12.84
N ASN A 162 -17.79 -8.46 12.57
CA ASN A 162 -18.01 -7.86 11.25
C ASN A 162 -16.89 -6.92 10.78
N ARG A 163 -15.99 -6.46 11.65
CA ARG A 163 -14.82 -5.66 11.29
C ARG A 163 -13.86 -6.43 10.38
N ASP A 164 -13.80 -7.74 10.52
CA ASP A 164 -12.95 -8.62 9.72
C ASP A 164 -13.40 -8.74 8.25
N SER A 165 -14.57 -8.21 7.90
CA SER A 165 -15.04 -8.15 6.52
C SER A 165 -14.26 -7.16 5.64
N TYR A 166 -13.46 -6.26 6.23
CA TYR A 166 -12.63 -5.31 5.51
C TYR A 166 -11.39 -5.98 4.92
N PRO A 167 -11.25 -6.08 3.59
CA PRO A 167 -10.26 -6.94 2.97
C PRO A 167 -8.82 -6.42 3.02
N TYR A 168 -8.61 -5.14 3.35
CA TYR A 168 -7.27 -4.51 3.36
C TYR A 168 -6.55 -4.60 4.71
N ASN A 169 -7.15 -5.21 5.73
CA ASN A 169 -6.54 -5.36 7.05
C ASN A 169 -6.13 -6.82 7.31
N ALA A 170 -5.14 -7.30 6.57
CA ALA A 170 -4.73 -8.71 6.61
C ALA A 170 -4.06 -9.09 7.93
N VAL A 171 -4.43 -10.26 8.45
CA VAL A 171 -3.75 -10.95 9.55
C VAL A 171 -2.50 -11.71 9.05
N SER A 172 -2.49 -12.04 7.78
CA SER A 172 -1.37 -12.62 7.05
C SER A 172 -1.43 -12.23 5.59
N VAL A 173 -0.30 -11.82 5.01
CA VAL A 173 -0.22 -11.52 3.57
C VAL A 173 -0.05 -12.77 2.69
N PHE A 174 0.10 -13.95 3.30
CA PHE A 174 0.28 -15.23 2.62
C PHE A 174 -0.97 -16.10 2.68
N ALA A 175 -1.63 -16.14 3.84
CA ALA A 175 -2.79 -17.00 4.06
C ALA A 175 -4.04 -16.47 3.35
N LEU A 176 -4.85 -17.38 2.84
CA LEU A 176 -6.13 -17.09 2.22
C LEU A 176 -7.24 -17.01 3.28
N HIS A 177 -8.23 -16.15 3.05
CA HIS A 177 -9.34 -15.99 3.98
C HIS A 177 -10.25 -17.22 3.97
N PRO A 178 -10.44 -17.89 5.12
CA PRO A 178 -11.21 -19.16 5.19
C PRO A 178 -12.68 -19.00 4.79
N ILE A 179 -13.25 -17.80 4.88
CA ILE A 179 -14.66 -17.56 4.54
C ILE A 179 -14.98 -17.90 3.08
N TYR A 180 -13.96 -17.86 2.18
CA TYR A 180 -14.13 -18.16 0.77
C TYR A 180 -14.10 -19.66 0.44
N ILE A 181 -13.87 -20.53 1.43
CA ILE A 181 -13.88 -21.97 1.24
C ILE A 181 -15.32 -22.45 1.09
N ASN A 182 -15.59 -23.22 0.02
CA ASN A 182 -16.84 -23.92 -0.16
C ASN A 182 -16.82 -25.23 0.66
N ILE A 183 -17.80 -25.41 1.56
CA ILE A 183 -17.87 -26.53 2.49
C ILE A 183 -18.08 -27.86 1.76
N GLU A 184 -18.94 -27.88 0.73
CA GLU A 184 -19.26 -29.11 -0.02
C GLU A 184 -18.08 -29.64 -0.84
N LYS A 185 -17.06 -28.79 -1.08
CA LYS A 185 -15.83 -29.17 -1.79
C LYS A 185 -14.71 -29.65 -0.86
N MET A 186 -14.90 -29.60 0.45
CA MET A 186 -13.89 -30.06 1.41
C MET A 186 -13.98 -31.56 1.68
N GLY A 187 -15.19 -32.09 1.84
CA GLY A 187 -15.42 -33.49 2.23
C GLY A 187 -16.90 -33.83 2.33
N ARG A 188 -17.21 -34.96 2.93
CA ARG A 188 -18.58 -35.43 3.05
C ARG A 188 -19.14 -35.21 4.46
N LEU A 189 -20.25 -34.48 4.52
CA LEU A 189 -21.08 -34.39 5.72
C LEU A 189 -21.94 -35.65 5.88
N THR A 190 -22.26 -36.02 7.13
CA THR A 190 -23.25 -37.02 7.41
C THR A 190 -24.64 -36.55 6.91
N PRO A 191 -25.61 -37.46 6.65
CA PRO A 191 -26.94 -37.07 6.19
C PRO A 191 -27.62 -36.01 7.09
N ALA A 192 -27.50 -36.15 8.42
CA ALA A 192 -28.06 -35.22 9.38
C ALA A 192 -27.36 -33.86 9.32
N GLN A 193 -26.02 -33.85 9.25
CA GLN A 193 -25.23 -32.60 9.10
C GLN A 193 -25.55 -31.91 7.77
N LYS A 194 -25.67 -32.68 6.67
CA LYS A 194 -25.99 -32.11 5.35
C LYS A 194 -27.37 -31.49 5.32
N LYS A 195 -28.38 -32.13 5.95
CA LYS A 195 -29.73 -31.56 6.04
C LYS A 195 -29.70 -30.20 6.75
N LYS A 196 -29.02 -30.10 7.89
CA LYS A 196 -28.87 -28.84 8.63
C LYS A 196 -28.12 -27.81 7.81
N TYR A 197 -27.03 -28.20 7.17
CA TYR A 197 -26.24 -27.36 6.28
C TYR A 197 -27.08 -26.73 5.18
N LEU A 198 -27.88 -27.53 4.46
CA LEU A 198 -28.73 -27.05 3.37
C LEU A 198 -29.80 -26.07 3.86
N THR A 199 -30.41 -26.30 5.02
CA THR A 199 -31.38 -25.35 5.62
C THR A 199 -30.70 -24.01 5.92
N THR A 200 -29.56 -24.00 6.59
CA THR A 200 -28.82 -22.77 6.92
C THR A 200 -28.32 -22.08 5.66
N LYS A 201 -27.84 -22.84 4.67
CA LYS A 201 -27.43 -22.31 3.36
C LYS A 201 -28.56 -21.55 2.67
N GLU A 202 -29.76 -22.14 2.65
CA GLU A 202 -30.95 -21.50 2.06
C GLU A 202 -31.31 -20.22 2.81
N GLU A 203 -31.33 -20.24 4.15
CA GLU A 203 -31.60 -19.07 4.98
C GLU A 203 -30.62 -17.91 4.71
N PHE A 204 -29.32 -18.23 4.62
CA PHE A 204 -28.30 -17.22 4.35
C PHE A 204 -28.36 -16.68 2.92
N ASN A 205 -28.68 -17.53 1.94
CA ASN A 205 -28.80 -17.10 0.55
C ASN A 205 -30.03 -16.23 0.29
N GLN A 206 -31.08 -16.36 1.10
CA GLN A 206 -32.28 -15.51 1.01
C GLN A 206 -32.08 -14.10 1.59
N LYS A 207 -31.07 -13.88 2.42
CA LYS A 207 -30.79 -12.54 2.98
C LYS A 207 -30.34 -11.58 1.87
N ALA A 208 -30.90 -10.38 1.83
CA ALA A 208 -30.52 -9.34 0.87
C ALA A 208 -29.04 -8.91 1.03
N ILE A 209 -28.56 -8.86 2.26
CA ILE A 209 -27.19 -8.47 2.63
C ILE A 209 -26.52 -9.66 3.30
N ALA A 210 -25.27 -9.94 2.91
CA ALA A 210 -24.47 -10.97 3.56
C ALA A 210 -24.19 -10.58 5.01
N ASP A 211 -24.43 -11.51 5.91
CA ASP A 211 -24.11 -11.39 7.33
C ASP A 211 -22.76 -12.08 7.57
N TYR A 212 -21.69 -11.30 7.43
CA TYR A 212 -20.32 -11.83 7.47
C TYR A 212 -20.04 -12.65 8.73
N GLN A 213 -20.36 -12.12 9.90
CA GLN A 213 -20.06 -12.78 11.17
C GLN A 213 -20.85 -14.07 11.34
N CYS A 214 -22.14 -14.06 11.07
CA CYS A 214 -22.96 -15.27 11.14
C CYS A 214 -22.51 -16.33 10.15
N VAL A 215 -22.16 -15.95 8.92
CA VAL A 215 -21.62 -16.88 7.91
C VAL A 215 -20.30 -17.47 8.37
N TYR A 216 -19.38 -16.65 8.85
CA TYR A 216 -18.09 -17.11 9.33
C TYR A 216 -18.23 -18.09 10.50
N ASP A 217 -19.02 -17.74 11.51
CA ASP A 217 -19.24 -18.59 12.69
C ASP A 217 -19.86 -19.94 12.33
N GLU A 218 -20.83 -19.96 11.42
CA GLU A 218 -21.45 -21.21 10.97
C GLU A 218 -20.47 -22.03 10.12
N LYS A 219 -19.71 -21.43 9.19
CA LYS A 219 -18.68 -22.14 8.43
C LYS A 219 -17.65 -22.80 9.33
N MET A 220 -17.19 -22.09 10.36
CA MET A 220 -16.21 -22.63 11.30
C MET A 220 -16.71 -23.88 12.03
N LYS A 221 -18.02 -24.01 12.29
CA LYS A 221 -18.60 -25.23 12.85
C LYS A 221 -18.46 -26.40 11.87
N TYR A 222 -18.78 -26.20 10.59
CA TYR A 222 -18.65 -27.24 9.57
C TYR A 222 -17.18 -27.57 9.27
N PHE A 223 -16.30 -26.59 9.24
CA PHE A 223 -14.86 -26.81 9.10
C PHE A 223 -14.31 -27.72 10.19
N LYS A 224 -14.71 -27.50 11.44
CA LYS A 224 -14.31 -28.36 12.56
C LYS A 224 -14.88 -29.77 12.46
N LEU A 225 -16.10 -29.93 11.95
CA LEU A 225 -16.70 -31.25 11.73
C LEU A 225 -15.94 -32.04 10.66
N LEU A 226 -15.67 -31.42 9.52
CA LEU A 226 -14.95 -32.03 8.41
C LEU A 226 -13.49 -32.33 8.78
N TYR A 227 -12.82 -31.41 9.46
CA TYR A 227 -11.47 -31.62 9.97
C TYR A 227 -11.39 -32.86 10.87
N LYS A 228 -12.32 -33.02 11.81
CA LYS A 228 -12.34 -34.19 12.68
C LYS A 228 -12.60 -35.49 11.92
N ALA A 229 -13.36 -35.41 10.83
CA ALA A 229 -13.76 -36.60 10.07
C ALA A 229 -12.66 -37.12 9.13
N ASP A 230 -11.89 -36.24 8.50
CA ASP A 230 -11.00 -36.62 7.38
C ASP A 230 -9.55 -36.18 7.49
N LYS A 231 -9.16 -35.49 8.56
CA LYS A 231 -7.81 -34.94 8.70
C LYS A 231 -6.68 -35.97 8.53
N GLU A 232 -6.84 -37.15 9.06
CA GLU A 232 -5.81 -38.18 9.00
C GLU A 232 -5.59 -38.69 7.56
N ALA A 233 -6.69 -38.90 6.84
CA ALA A 233 -6.63 -39.30 5.44
C ALA A 233 -6.03 -38.19 4.57
N LEU A 234 -6.42 -36.91 4.83
CA LEU A 234 -5.91 -35.79 4.11
C LEU A 234 -4.41 -35.59 4.34
N PHE A 235 -3.97 -35.56 5.59
CA PHE A 235 -2.56 -35.34 5.94
C PHE A 235 -1.65 -36.47 5.46
N GLY A 236 -2.19 -37.67 5.29
CA GLY A 236 -1.50 -38.81 4.66
C GLY A 236 -1.36 -38.71 3.15
N SER A 237 -2.16 -37.86 2.48
CA SER A 237 -2.17 -37.74 1.03
C SER A 237 -0.90 -37.06 0.47
N GLU A 238 -0.46 -37.49 -0.72
CA GLU A 238 0.67 -36.87 -1.39
C GLU A 238 0.39 -35.40 -1.79
N GLU A 239 -0.86 -35.10 -2.12
CA GLU A 239 -1.30 -33.74 -2.45
C GLU A 239 -1.12 -32.77 -1.28
N TYR A 240 -1.54 -33.17 -0.08
CA TYR A 240 -1.33 -32.35 1.12
C TYR A 240 0.15 -32.21 1.48
N LYS A 241 0.92 -33.29 1.39
CA LYS A 241 2.36 -33.25 1.67
C LYS A 241 3.09 -32.29 0.73
N ALA A 242 2.75 -32.29 -0.55
CA ALA A 242 3.30 -31.36 -1.53
C ALA A 242 2.92 -29.90 -1.21
N PHE A 243 1.65 -29.65 -0.89
CA PHE A 243 1.18 -28.34 -0.44
C PHE A 243 1.93 -27.86 0.80
N TYR A 244 2.02 -28.71 1.82
CA TYR A 244 2.69 -28.37 3.08
C TYR A 244 4.17 -28.06 2.86
N GLN A 245 4.88 -28.91 2.10
CA GLN A 245 6.28 -28.71 1.80
C GLN A 245 6.55 -27.39 1.04
N LYS A 246 5.68 -27.06 0.09
CA LYS A 246 5.76 -25.80 -0.68
C LYS A 246 5.53 -24.56 0.19
N ASN A 247 4.62 -24.64 1.15
CA ASN A 247 4.10 -23.49 1.89
C ASN A 247 4.59 -23.39 3.34
N ARG A 248 5.31 -24.39 3.87
CA ARG A 248 5.64 -24.52 5.30
C ARG A 248 6.27 -23.28 5.91
N GLU A 249 7.05 -22.53 5.14
CA GLU A 249 7.79 -21.37 5.61
C GLU A 249 6.88 -20.27 6.19
N TRP A 250 5.77 -19.98 5.53
CA TRP A 250 4.77 -19.03 6.01
C TRP A 250 3.63 -19.71 6.76
N LEU A 251 3.30 -20.94 6.40
CA LEU A 251 2.16 -21.69 6.97
C LEU A 251 2.40 -22.06 8.43
N GLU A 252 3.62 -22.47 8.78
CA GLU A 252 3.99 -22.84 10.15
C GLU A 252 3.82 -21.67 11.15
N PRO A 253 4.41 -20.49 10.94
CA PRO A 253 4.21 -19.37 11.85
C PRO A 253 2.76 -18.86 11.86
N TYR A 254 2.07 -18.87 10.72
CA TYR A 254 0.65 -18.51 10.64
C TYR A 254 -0.22 -19.45 11.48
N ALA A 255 -0.09 -20.76 11.27
CA ALA A 255 -0.87 -21.75 12.01
C ALA A 255 -0.57 -21.74 13.51
N ALA A 256 0.70 -21.55 13.90
CA ALA A 256 1.10 -21.45 15.29
C ALA A 256 0.52 -20.19 15.97
N PHE A 257 0.55 -19.04 15.29
CA PHE A 257 -0.01 -17.79 15.78
C PHE A 257 -1.52 -17.90 16.03
N LEU A 258 -2.29 -18.40 15.03
CA LEU A 258 -3.73 -18.57 15.17
C LEU A 258 -4.10 -19.63 16.20
N SER A 259 -3.35 -20.74 16.26
CA SER A 259 -3.54 -21.79 17.27
C SER A 259 -3.45 -21.24 18.70
N LYS A 260 -2.44 -20.42 18.96
CA LYS A 260 -2.25 -19.76 20.26
C LYS A 260 -3.39 -18.78 20.58
N ARG A 261 -3.78 -17.99 19.61
CA ARG A 261 -4.84 -16.97 19.74
C ARG A 261 -6.21 -17.61 20.01
N ASP A 262 -6.59 -18.57 19.17
CA ASP A 262 -7.96 -19.11 19.11
C ASP A 262 -8.12 -20.42 19.88
N LYS A 263 -7.02 -20.94 20.46
CA LYS A 263 -6.99 -22.20 21.22
C LYS A 263 -7.54 -23.40 20.42
N GLN A 264 -7.18 -23.46 19.13
CA GLN A 264 -7.46 -24.56 18.23
C GLN A 264 -6.16 -25.30 17.88
N PRO A 265 -6.22 -26.57 17.44
CA PRO A 265 -5.05 -27.29 16.96
C PRO A 265 -4.37 -26.56 15.80
N LYS A 266 -3.03 -26.53 15.80
CA LYS A 266 -2.24 -25.89 14.73
C LYS A 266 -2.55 -26.46 13.35
N ASP A 267 -2.67 -27.78 13.25
CA ASP A 267 -2.96 -28.51 12.01
C ASP A 267 -4.37 -28.23 11.46
N PHE A 268 -5.30 -27.72 12.28
CA PHE A 268 -6.60 -27.24 11.82
C PHE A 268 -6.47 -26.06 10.83
N TYR A 269 -5.57 -25.14 11.10
CA TYR A 269 -5.33 -24.01 10.20
C TYR A 269 -4.59 -24.44 8.93
N CYS A 270 -3.68 -25.42 9.03
CA CYS A 270 -3.05 -26.04 7.86
C CYS A 270 -4.10 -26.74 6.97
N TYR A 271 -5.06 -27.42 7.59
CA TYR A 271 -6.18 -28.06 6.91
C TYR A 271 -7.02 -27.04 6.14
N LEU A 272 -7.38 -25.92 6.76
CA LEU A 272 -8.15 -24.86 6.11
C LEU A 272 -7.38 -24.23 4.94
N GLN A 273 -6.11 -23.93 5.13
CA GLN A 273 -5.30 -23.32 4.07
C GLN A 273 -5.10 -24.24 2.88
N PHE A 274 -4.99 -25.55 3.10
CA PHE A 274 -4.96 -26.53 2.01
C PHE A 274 -6.24 -26.45 1.16
N HIS A 275 -7.40 -26.47 1.78
CA HIS A 275 -8.69 -26.39 1.06
C HIS A 275 -8.88 -25.05 0.35
N ALA A 276 -8.48 -23.93 0.98
CA ALA A 276 -8.54 -22.62 0.36
C ALA A 276 -7.65 -22.55 -0.89
N ASP A 277 -6.39 -22.99 -0.77
CA ASP A 277 -5.42 -23.03 -1.88
C ASP A 277 -5.93 -23.88 -3.05
N LYS A 278 -6.39 -25.09 -2.75
CA LYS A 278 -6.92 -26.02 -3.75
C LYS A 278 -8.12 -25.45 -4.50
N GLN A 279 -9.08 -24.88 -3.78
CA GLN A 279 -10.30 -24.35 -4.38
C GLN A 279 -10.03 -23.09 -5.22
N LEU A 280 -9.14 -22.22 -4.77
CA LEU A 280 -8.74 -21.04 -5.56
C LEU A 280 -7.95 -21.45 -6.81
N ALA A 281 -6.99 -22.37 -6.67
CA ALA A 281 -6.20 -22.87 -7.81
C ALA A 281 -7.10 -23.53 -8.86
N ASP A 282 -8.11 -24.31 -8.45
CA ASP A 282 -9.09 -24.93 -9.33
C ASP A 282 -9.96 -23.87 -10.08
N ALA A 283 -10.40 -22.84 -9.38
CA ALA A 283 -11.15 -21.74 -9.99
C ALA A 283 -10.32 -20.95 -11.00
N VAL A 284 -9.05 -20.68 -10.69
CA VAL A 284 -8.12 -20.00 -11.59
C VAL A 284 -7.82 -20.85 -12.82
N ALA A 285 -7.54 -22.13 -12.65
CA ALA A 285 -7.31 -23.05 -13.78
C ALA A 285 -8.53 -23.10 -14.71
N TYR A 286 -9.73 -23.10 -14.16
CA TYR A 286 -10.96 -23.01 -14.96
C TYR A 286 -11.05 -21.70 -15.73
N ALA A 287 -10.81 -20.55 -15.09
CA ALA A 287 -10.82 -19.24 -15.77
C ALA A 287 -9.81 -19.20 -16.93
N HIS A 288 -8.60 -19.71 -16.72
CA HIS A 288 -7.58 -19.82 -17.78
C HIS A 288 -8.05 -20.71 -18.94
N SER A 289 -8.73 -21.83 -18.67
CA SER A 289 -9.21 -22.74 -19.71
C SER A 289 -10.20 -22.10 -20.68
N ILE A 290 -10.86 -21.01 -20.27
CA ILE A 290 -11.81 -20.25 -21.09
C ILE A 290 -11.30 -18.86 -21.48
N GLY A 291 -10.00 -18.61 -21.31
CA GLY A 291 -9.32 -17.40 -21.77
C GLY A 291 -9.53 -16.15 -20.92
N VAL A 292 -9.80 -16.31 -19.62
CA VAL A 292 -9.97 -15.22 -18.65
C VAL A 292 -8.77 -15.18 -17.71
N ALA A 293 -8.05 -14.07 -17.69
CA ALA A 293 -6.94 -13.84 -16.77
C ALA A 293 -7.44 -13.37 -15.40
N MET A 294 -6.67 -13.69 -14.36
CA MET A 294 -6.96 -13.29 -12.98
C MET A 294 -5.99 -12.21 -12.53
N LYS A 295 -6.52 -11.12 -11.97
CA LYS A 295 -5.74 -10.02 -11.42
C LYS A 295 -6.01 -9.89 -9.92
N GLY A 296 -4.95 -9.97 -9.13
CA GLY A 296 -5.01 -9.79 -7.69
C GLY A 296 -4.93 -8.32 -7.26
N ASP A 297 -5.21 -8.07 -6.00
CA ASP A 297 -5.02 -6.78 -5.35
C ASP A 297 -4.11 -6.95 -4.14
N ILE A 298 -3.03 -6.18 -4.10
CA ILE A 298 -2.00 -6.25 -3.07
C ILE A 298 -2.10 -5.00 -2.19
N PRO A 299 -2.68 -5.10 -0.98
CA PRO A 299 -2.76 -3.99 -0.04
C PRO A 299 -1.39 -3.40 0.28
N ILE A 300 -1.32 -2.06 0.40
CA ILE A 300 -0.09 -1.40 0.86
C ILE A 300 0.21 -1.75 2.32
N GLY A 301 -0.81 -1.94 3.15
CA GLY A 301 -0.67 -2.14 4.58
C GLY A 301 -0.84 -3.59 5.04
N ILE A 302 -0.51 -3.79 6.31
CA ILE A 302 -0.83 -4.99 7.10
C ILE A 302 -1.44 -4.56 8.42
N SER A 303 -2.14 -5.47 9.11
CA SER A 303 -2.52 -5.18 10.49
C SER A 303 -1.29 -5.11 11.40
N PRO A 304 -1.23 -4.15 12.35
CA PRO A 304 -0.18 -4.14 13.38
C PRO A 304 -0.20 -5.40 14.25
N ASP A 305 -1.35 -6.07 14.33
CA ASP A 305 -1.55 -7.31 15.09
C ASP A 305 -1.46 -8.57 14.21
N SER A 306 -0.89 -8.45 13.02
CA SER A 306 -0.73 -9.54 12.06
C SER A 306 0.35 -10.53 12.46
N VAL A 307 0.30 -11.72 11.86
CA VAL A 307 1.37 -12.72 11.92
C VAL A 307 2.69 -12.14 11.41
N ASP A 308 2.63 -11.36 10.35
CA ASP A 308 3.79 -10.71 9.73
C ASP A 308 4.50 -9.76 10.70
N ALA A 309 3.74 -8.88 11.35
CA ALA A 309 4.28 -7.96 12.35
C ALA A 309 4.80 -8.68 13.61
N TYR A 310 4.18 -9.80 13.99
CA TYR A 310 4.60 -10.60 15.13
C TYR A 310 5.89 -11.39 14.83
N THR A 311 6.02 -11.93 13.64
CA THR A 311 7.16 -12.78 13.23
C THR A 311 8.39 -11.95 12.92
N ASP A 312 8.24 -10.84 12.20
CA ASP A 312 9.32 -9.99 11.73
C ASP A 312 9.09 -8.51 12.08
N PRO A 313 8.95 -8.16 13.38
CA PRO A 313 8.60 -6.81 13.81
C PRO A 313 9.59 -5.73 13.37
N GLN A 314 10.86 -6.09 13.13
CA GLN A 314 11.90 -5.18 12.66
C GLN A 314 11.66 -4.64 11.24
N LEU A 315 10.84 -5.32 10.43
CA LEU A 315 10.50 -4.91 9.08
C LEU A 315 9.45 -3.78 9.04
N PHE A 316 8.82 -3.48 10.18
CA PHE A 316 7.70 -2.54 10.26
C PHE A 316 7.96 -1.47 11.31
N ASN A 317 7.50 -0.24 11.02
CA ASN A 317 7.50 0.85 11.99
C ASN A 317 6.20 0.79 12.80
N LEU A 318 6.19 -0.04 13.85
CA LEU A 318 4.99 -0.30 14.66
C LEU A 318 4.57 0.88 15.55
N ASP A 319 5.45 1.87 15.72
CA ASP A 319 5.21 3.13 16.41
C ASP A 319 4.61 4.23 15.50
N ALA A 320 4.47 3.94 14.21
CA ALA A 320 3.93 4.83 13.20
C ALA A 320 2.64 4.28 12.58
N SER A 321 1.85 5.17 11.97
CA SER A 321 0.66 4.84 11.20
C SER A 321 0.74 5.45 9.82
N ALA A 322 0.42 4.65 8.80
CA ALA A 322 0.27 5.13 7.43
C ALA A 322 -1.09 5.82 7.22
N GLY A 323 -1.14 6.71 6.25
CA GLY A 323 -2.38 7.40 5.87
C GLY A 323 -2.21 8.23 4.61
N ALA A 324 -3.07 9.23 4.47
CA ALA A 324 -3.03 10.20 3.38
C ALA A 324 -3.11 11.63 3.91
N PRO A 325 -2.42 12.58 3.25
CA PRO A 325 -2.58 13.99 3.57
C PRO A 325 -4.01 14.49 3.30
N PRO A 326 -4.40 15.65 3.83
CA PRO A 326 -5.67 16.29 3.47
C PRO A 326 -5.84 16.48 1.97
N ASP A 327 -7.04 16.19 1.49
CA ASP A 327 -7.49 16.35 0.11
C ASP A 327 -8.95 16.85 0.06
N ASP A 328 -9.52 16.92 -1.14
CA ASP A 328 -10.90 17.36 -1.35
C ASP A 328 -11.94 16.39 -0.75
N PHE A 329 -11.57 15.15 -0.47
CA PHE A 329 -12.44 14.13 0.14
C PHE A 329 -12.32 14.09 1.66
N SER A 330 -11.19 14.50 2.22
CA SER A 330 -10.92 14.49 3.66
C SER A 330 -10.05 15.68 4.07
N ILE A 331 -10.68 16.71 4.61
CA ILE A 331 -9.99 17.93 5.10
C ILE A 331 -9.03 17.62 6.25
N SER A 332 -9.33 16.61 7.06
CA SER A 332 -8.50 16.16 8.19
C SER A 332 -7.36 15.20 7.77
N GLY A 333 -7.30 14.82 6.49
CA GLY A 333 -6.48 13.69 6.04
C GLY A 333 -7.04 12.35 6.51
N GLN A 334 -6.33 11.28 6.19
CA GLN A 334 -6.74 9.92 6.53
C GLN A 334 -5.68 9.26 7.40
N ASN A 335 -6.13 8.51 8.40
CA ASN A 335 -5.32 7.61 9.20
C ASN A 335 -5.79 6.18 8.92
N TRP A 336 -4.97 5.38 8.26
CA TRP A 336 -5.33 4.01 7.87
C TRP A 336 -5.08 2.97 8.96
N GLY A 337 -4.36 3.34 10.04
CA GLY A 337 -4.18 2.50 11.22
C GLY A 337 -3.13 1.39 11.10
N PHE A 338 -2.50 1.19 9.95
CA PHE A 338 -1.46 0.18 9.79
C PHE A 338 -0.04 0.79 9.79
N PRO A 339 0.98 0.00 10.17
CA PRO A 339 2.35 0.48 10.27
C PRO A 339 2.95 0.80 8.90
N THR A 340 3.93 1.68 8.87
CA THR A 340 4.77 1.89 7.69
C THR A 340 5.90 0.86 7.65
N TYR A 341 6.57 0.74 6.50
CA TYR A 341 7.67 -0.21 6.30
C TYR A 341 9.02 0.37 6.70
N ASN A 342 9.83 -0.45 7.35
CA ASN A 342 11.24 -0.16 7.60
C ASN A 342 12.06 -0.59 6.36
N TRP A 343 12.09 0.29 5.35
CA TRP A 343 12.74 -0.02 4.08
C TRP A 343 14.24 -0.27 4.19
N ASP A 344 14.91 0.36 5.15
CA ASP A 344 16.36 0.17 5.37
C ASP A 344 16.64 -1.25 5.90
N GLU A 345 15.79 -1.76 6.78
CA GLU A 345 15.89 -3.14 7.26
C GLU A 345 15.55 -4.13 6.14
N MET A 346 14.47 -3.88 5.39
CA MET A 346 14.08 -4.72 4.26
C MET A 346 15.14 -4.77 3.15
N ALA A 347 15.90 -3.70 2.95
CA ALA A 347 16.96 -3.65 1.93
C ALA A 347 18.10 -4.60 2.22
N LYS A 348 18.38 -4.94 3.49
CA LYS A 348 19.51 -5.80 3.90
C LYS A 348 19.47 -7.20 3.30
N ASP A 349 18.27 -7.72 3.04
CA ASP A 349 18.06 -9.04 2.43
C ASP A 349 17.47 -8.96 1.01
N GLY A 350 17.53 -7.79 0.39
CA GLY A 350 16.98 -7.55 -0.95
C GLY A 350 15.46 -7.58 -1.00
N TYR A 351 14.80 -7.04 0.04
CA TYR A 351 13.34 -6.96 0.16
C TYR A 351 12.66 -8.33 0.14
N LEU A 352 13.24 -9.32 0.79
CA LEU A 352 12.83 -10.72 0.72
C LEU A 352 11.37 -10.95 1.10
N TRP A 353 10.88 -10.27 2.15
CA TRP A 353 9.47 -10.37 2.58
C TRP A 353 8.49 -10.00 1.45
N TRP A 354 8.71 -8.88 0.77
CA TRP A 354 7.90 -8.45 -0.37
C TRP A 354 8.00 -9.41 -1.55
N ARG A 355 9.20 -9.87 -1.86
CA ARG A 355 9.44 -10.84 -2.94
C ARG A 355 8.70 -12.15 -2.69
N LYS A 356 8.72 -12.66 -1.46
CA LYS A 356 7.95 -13.85 -1.06
C LYS A 356 6.45 -13.62 -1.19
N ARG A 357 5.95 -12.45 -0.76
CA ARG A 357 4.54 -12.07 -0.89
C ARG A 357 4.09 -12.10 -2.35
N PHE A 358 4.82 -11.46 -3.24
CA PHE A 358 4.49 -11.47 -4.67
C PHE A 358 4.57 -12.89 -5.27
N ARG A 359 5.60 -13.66 -4.94
CA ARG A 359 5.73 -15.04 -5.40
C ARG A 359 4.58 -15.93 -4.93
N LYS A 360 4.07 -15.74 -3.72
CA LYS A 360 2.89 -16.45 -3.26
C LYS A 360 1.64 -16.08 -4.06
N MET A 361 1.45 -14.81 -4.35
CA MET A 361 0.30 -14.35 -5.14
C MET A 361 0.37 -14.81 -6.60
N GLN A 362 1.56 -15.01 -7.16
CA GLN A 362 1.75 -15.60 -8.50
C GLN A 362 1.17 -17.02 -8.63
N ASP A 363 0.96 -17.74 -7.54
CA ASP A 363 0.27 -19.03 -7.59
C ASP A 363 -1.15 -18.92 -8.14
N TYR A 364 -1.77 -17.74 -8.07
CA TYR A 364 -3.18 -17.52 -8.40
C TYR A 364 -3.42 -16.47 -9.48
N PHE A 365 -2.50 -15.52 -9.64
CA PHE A 365 -2.74 -14.32 -10.45
C PHE A 365 -1.75 -14.17 -11.60
N ASP A 366 -2.26 -13.63 -12.71
CA ASP A 366 -1.50 -13.28 -13.92
C ASP A 366 -1.03 -11.82 -13.89
N ALA A 367 -1.74 -11.00 -13.13
CA ALA A 367 -1.48 -9.59 -12.90
C ALA A 367 -1.85 -9.21 -11.47
N TYR A 368 -1.36 -8.09 -11.00
CA TYR A 368 -1.74 -7.55 -9.69
C TYR A 368 -1.82 -6.03 -9.70
N ARG A 369 -2.76 -5.51 -8.92
CA ARG A 369 -2.81 -4.11 -8.56
C ARG A 369 -1.95 -3.91 -7.33
N ILE A 370 -0.97 -3.03 -7.41
CA ILE A 370 -0.29 -2.51 -6.24
C ILE A 370 -1.13 -1.35 -5.71
N ASP A 371 -1.68 -1.55 -4.55
CA ASP A 371 -2.42 -0.53 -3.82
C ASP A 371 -1.47 0.58 -3.38
N HIS A 372 -1.82 1.83 -3.66
CA HIS A 372 -1.04 3.02 -3.31
C HIS A 372 0.45 2.91 -3.67
N ILE A 373 0.76 2.79 -4.97
CA ILE A 373 2.15 2.62 -5.44
C ILE A 373 3.09 3.75 -5.00
N LEU A 374 2.58 4.98 -4.82
CA LEU A 374 3.37 6.08 -4.28
C LEU A 374 3.93 5.79 -2.87
N GLY A 375 3.32 4.87 -2.12
CA GLY A 375 3.85 4.40 -0.84
C GLY A 375 5.24 3.75 -0.94
N PHE A 376 5.67 3.33 -2.13
CA PHE A 376 7.02 2.83 -2.39
C PHE A 376 8.02 3.95 -2.69
N PHE A 377 7.55 5.12 -3.07
CA PHE A 377 8.34 6.36 -3.21
C PHE A 377 8.39 7.09 -1.88
N ARG A 378 7.23 7.34 -1.33
CA ARG A 378 6.96 8.02 -0.06
C ARG A 378 5.62 7.58 0.48
N ILE A 379 5.49 7.53 1.80
CA ILE A 379 4.21 7.29 2.46
C ILE A 379 3.89 8.44 3.41
N TRP A 380 2.62 8.80 3.52
CA TRP A 380 2.18 9.71 4.56
C TRP A 380 2.17 8.98 5.89
N GLN A 381 2.95 9.48 6.85
CA GLN A 381 3.18 8.85 8.14
C GLN A 381 2.76 9.76 9.27
N MET A 382 2.10 9.16 10.26
CA MET A 382 1.65 9.83 11.48
C MET A 382 2.14 9.07 12.71
N ARG A 383 2.13 9.75 13.84
CA ARG A 383 2.39 9.12 15.15
C ARG A 383 1.19 8.26 15.55
N LYS A 384 1.42 7.23 16.37
CA LYS A 384 0.32 6.43 16.98
C LYS A 384 -0.60 7.25 17.90
N THR A 385 -0.15 8.42 18.32
CA THR A 385 -0.94 9.36 19.14
C THR A 385 -1.83 10.31 18.32
N ASP A 386 -1.70 10.29 16.99
CA ASP A 386 -2.51 11.10 16.10
C ASP A 386 -3.75 10.33 15.62
N VAL A 387 -4.88 11.01 15.52
CA VAL A 387 -6.15 10.51 14.96
C VAL A 387 -6.31 11.02 13.53
N TRP A 388 -6.08 12.33 13.32
CA TRP A 388 -6.15 12.95 12.00
C TRP A 388 -4.82 12.88 11.25
N GLY A 389 -4.90 12.77 9.93
CA GLY A 389 -3.73 12.80 9.06
C GLY A 389 -3.05 14.17 8.94
N LEU A 390 -3.64 15.22 9.46
CA LEU A 390 -3.20 16.60 9.28
C LEU A 390 -1.81 16.90 9.86
N CYS A 391 -1.39 16.22 10.93
CA CYS A 391 -0.07 16.33 11.54
C CYS A 391 0.92 15.26 11.09
N GLY A 392 0.65 14.60 9.97
CA GLY A 392 1.57 13.67 9.34
C GLY A 392 2.68 14.38 8.56
N HIS A 393 3.59 13.57 8.04
CA HIS A 393 4.64 13.98 7.11
C HIS A 393 4.97 12.85 6.14
N PHE A 394 5.58 13.14 5.01
CA PHE A 394 6.08 12.10 4.13
C PHE A 394 7.28 11.35 4.73
N CYS A 395 7.35 10.05 4.52
CA CYS A 395 8.44 9.18 4.90
C CYS A 395 8.83 8.28 3.70
N PRO A 396 10.11 8.28 3.25
CA PRO A 396 11.20 9.13 3.71
C PRO A 396 11.03 10.59 3.28
N ALA A 397 11.68 11.50 4.00
CA ALA A 397 11.69 12.92 3.69
C ALA A 397 13.03 13.59 4.10
N LEU A 398 13.20 14.83 3.69
CA LEU A 398 14.36 15.67 3.99
C LEU A 398 13.88 16.83 4.90
N PRO A 399 13.69 16.61 6.22
CA PRO A 399 13.26 17.64 7.15
C PRO A 399 14.32 18.73 7.33
N TYR A 400 13.97 19.78 8.04
CA TYR A 400 14.86 20.89 8.38
C TYR A 400 15.26 20.82 9.85
N SER A 401 16.51 21.19 10.17
CA SER A 401 16.88 21.50 11.54
C SER A 401 16.38 22.90 11.92
N ALA A 402 16.29 23.19 13.21
CA ALA A 402 15.95 24.53 13.69
C ALA A 402 16.97 25.58 13.18
N GLN A 403 18.26 25.19 13.06
CA GLN A 403 19.30 26.05 12.51
C GLN A 403 19.09 26.33 11.02
N ASP A 404 18.67 25.33 10.23
CA ASP A 404 18.36 25.54 8.82
C ASP A 404 17.22 26.56 8.66
N LEU A 405 16.16 26.40 9.45
CA LEU A 405 15.02 27.32 9.43
C LEU A 405 15.42 28.73 9.82
N TRP A 406 16.26 28.89 10.85
CA TRP A 406 16.81 30.18 11.25
C TRP A 406 17.61 30.81 10.11
N ASN A 407 18.50 30.07 9.47
CA ASN A 407 19.30 30.53 8.34
C ASN A 407 18.43 30.91 7.12
N MET A 408 17.25 30.33 6.98
CA MET A 408 16.27 30.67 5.94
C MET A 408 15.39 31.85 6.28
N GLY A 409 15.52 32.44 7.49
CA GLY A 409 14.82 33.63 7.94
C GLY A 409 13.63 33.40 8.86
N VAL A 410 13.44 32.18 9.39
CA VAL A 410 12.40 31.90 10.40
C VAL A 410 12.84 32.41 11.74
N CYS A 411 12.17 33.43 12.26
CA CYS A 411 12.46 34.11 13.54
C CYS A 411 11.49 33.67 14.65
N LEU A 412 11.19 32.39 14.74
CA LEU A 412 10.29 31.80 15.72
C LEU A 412 11.04 30.79 16.59
N ASP A 413 10.71 30.77 17.89
CA ASP A 413 11.24 29.73 18.76
C ASP A 413 10.60 28.35 18.47
N ILE A 414 11.26 27.29 18.93
CA ILE A 414 10.87 25.91 18.65
C ILE A 414 9.48 25.57 19.20
N ASP A 415 9.14 26.12 20.36
CA ASP A 415 7.83 25.88 20.99
C ASP A 415 6.71 26.55 20.21
N ARG A 416 6.93 27.76 19.73
CA ARG A 416 5.98 28.48 18.86
C ARG A 416 5.73 27.74 17.54
N MET A 417 6.75 27.07 17.03
CA MET A 417 6.64 26.30 15.78
C MET A 417 5.95 24.96 15.96
N THR A 418 6.17 24.26 17.08
CA THR A 418 5.87 22.82 17.21
C THR A 418 4.80 22.47 18.25
N LYS A 419 4.46 23.37 19.17
CA LYS A 419 3.39 23.16 20.14
C LYS A 419 2.06 23.72 19.64
N PRO A 420 0.92 23.11 20.02
CA PRO A 420 -0.40 23.62 19.67
C PRO A 420 -0.56 25.09 20.04
N TYR A 421 -0.91 25.90 19.06
CA TYR A 421 -1.12 27.34 19.23
C TYR A 421 -2.58 27.61 19.60
N ILE A 422 -2.85 27.75 20.90
CA ILE A 422 -4.21 27.89 21.42
C ILE A 422 -4.33 29.25 22.12
N ARG A 423 -5.14 30.14 21.56
CA ARG A 423 -5.35 31.51 22.07
C ARG A 423 -6.83 31.76 22.29
N ALA A 424 -7.15 32.54 23.31
CA ALA A 424 -8.52 32.87 23.71
C ALA A 424 -9.35 33.46 22.56
N ASN A 425 -8.73 34.26 21.70
CA ASN A 425 -9.42 35.01 20.65
C ASN A 425 -10.04 34.13 19.53
N PHE A 426 -9.61 32.90 19.35
CA PHE A 426 -10.23 32.05 18.35
C PHE A 426 -10.92 30.76 18.89
N LEU A 427 -10.90 30.54 20.19
CA LEU A 427 -11.63 29.40 20.78
C LEU A 427 -13.13 29.44 20.50
N GLY A 428 -13.71 30.66 20.43
CA GLY A 428 -15.09 30.83 20.03
C GLY A 428 -15.42 30.40 18.62
N ASP A 429 -14.47 30.55 17.68
CA ASP A 429 -14.62 30.10 16.30
C ASP A 429 -14.59 28.57 16.20
N VAL A 430 -13.85 27.90 17.11
CA VAL A 430 -13.73 26.44 17.15
C VAL A 430 -14.94 25.79 17.84
N PHE A 431 -15.37 26.31 18.98
CA PHE A 431 -16.35 25.66 19.86
C PHE A 431 -17.71 26.34 19.95
N GLY A 432 -17.85 27.57 19.45
CA GLY A 432 -19.11 28.31 19.54
C GLY A 432 -19.61 28.44 20.97
N TYR A 433 -20.85 28.01 21.22
CA TYR A 433 -21.48 28.06 22.55
C TYR A 433 -20.82 27.12 23.58
N ASP A 434 -20.06 26.12 23.14
CA ASP A 434 -19.41 25.15 24.03
C ASP A 434 -17.98 25.58 24.45
N THR A 435 -17.58 26.83 24.12
CA THR A 435 -16.25 27.36 24.40
C THR A 435 -15.88 27.31 25.88
N GLU A 436 -16.76 27.74 26.78
CA GLU A 436 -16.49 27.73 28.22
C GLU A 436 -16.42 26.29 28.77
N TYR A 437 -17.22 25.38 28.23
CA TYR A 437 -17.12 23.96 28.55
C TYR A 437 -15.76 23.39 28.16
N ALA A 438 -15.29 23.69 26.94
CA ALA A 438 -13.98 23.24 26.45
C ALA A 438 -12.84 23.77 27.32
N LYS A 439 -12.83 25.07 27.64
CA LYS A 439 -11.83 25.68 28.51
C LYS A 439 -11.77 25.01 29.88
N GLN A 440 -12.94 24.80 30.51
CA GLN A 440 -13.02 24.29 31.87
C GLN A 440 -12.60 22.81 31.97
N HIS A 441 -13.01 21.98 31.02
CA HIS A 441 -12.86 20.53 31.13
C HIS A 441 -11.57 20.00 30.48
N PHE A 442 -11.07 20.63 29.42
CA PHE A 442 -9.98 20.07 28.60
C PHE A 442 -8.71 20.92 28.57
N LEU A 443 -8.81 22.21 28.87
CA LEU A 443 -7.71 23.15 28.74
C LEU A 443 -7.30 23.74 30.10
N ASN A 444 -6.05 24.19 30.17
CA ASN A 444 -5.50 25.00 31.25
C ASN A 444 -5.02 26.33 30.72
N THR A 445 -4.94 27.34 31.58
CA THR A 445 -4.34 28.66 31.30
C THR A 445 -3.72 29.25 32.55
N ASN A 446 -2.66 30.03 32.37
CA ASN A 446 -2.04 30.80 33.47
C ASN A 446 -2.44 32.29 33.44
N ASP A 447 -2.85 32.81 32.27
CA ASP A 447 -3.09 34.23 32.04
C ASP A 447 -4.47 34.54 31.44
N GLY A 448 -5.27 33.50 31.16
CA GLY A 448 -6.59 33.63 30.51
C GLY A 448 -6.53 33.94 29.01
N TYR A 449 -5.34 34.03 28.41
CA TYR A 449 -5.16 34.30 26.98
C TYR A 449 -4.50 33.15 26.24
N ILE A 450 -3.43 32.55 26.81
CA ILE A 450 -2.72 31.40 26.28
C ILE A 450 -3.26 30.13 26.96
N TYR A 451 -3.68 29.17 26.14
CA TYR A 451 -4.21 27.87 26.60
C TYR A 451 -3.31 26.73 26.20
N TYR A 452 -3.34 25.66 26.97
CA TYR A 452 -2.67 24.39 26.71
C TYR A 452 -3.54 23.23 27.20
N PHE A 453 -3.34 22.03 26.64
CA PHE A 453 -4.11 20.87 27.05
C PHE A 453 -3.78 20.43 28.46
N LYS A 454 -4.78 19.90 29.18
CA LYS A 454 -4.55 19.11 30.39
C LYS A 454 -3.83 17.82 30.02
N ASP A 455 -3.05 17.25 30.96
CA ASP A 455 -2.24 16.04 30.73
C ASP A 455 -3.07 14.85 30.27
N GLU A 456 -4.32 14.74 30.73
CA GLU A 456 -5.26 13.70 30.33
C GLU A 456 -5.70 13.79 28.86
N PHE A 457 -5.46 14.92 28.22
CA PHE A 457 -5.89 15.24 26.84
C PHE A 457 -4.74 15.75 25.98
N ASP A 458 -3.50 15.45 26.33
CA ASP A 458 -2.28 15.94 25.67
C ASP A 458 -1.98 15.27 24.33
N THR A 459 -2.79 14.28 23.91
CA THR A 459 -2.71 13.66 22.59
C THR A 459 -4.10 13.51 21.95
N GLN A 460 -4.14 13.43 20.63
CA GLN A 460 -5.40 13.25 19.88
C GLN A 460 -6.09 11.93 20.25
N VAL A 461 -5.34 10.83 20.42
CA VAL A 461 -5.90 9.53 20.79
C VAL A 461 -6.55 9.58 22.17
N LYS A 462 -5.95 10.23 23.16
CA LYS A 462 -6.57 10.39 24.50
C LYS A 462 -7.92 11.12 24.43
N ILE A 463 -8.02 12.12 23.56
CA ILE A 463 -9.27 12.85 23.32
C ILE A 463 -10.28 11.92 22.64
N GLN A 464 -9.90 11.23 21.58
CA GLN A 464 -10.78 10.32 20.87
C GLN A 464 -11.31 9.22 21.80
N ASP A 465 -10.44 8.57 22.56
CA ASP A 465 -10.81 7.49 23.49
C ASP A 465 -11.79 7.97 24.58
N TYR A 466 -11.57 9.19 25.09
CA TYR A 466 -12.51 9.79 26.06
C TYR A 466 -13.90 9.95 25.45
N PHE A 467 -14.01 10.53 24.27
CA PHE A 467 -15.31 10.76 23.64
C PHE A 467 -15.95 9.47 23.10
N ASP A 468 -15.17 8.51 22.62
CA ASP A 468 -15.69 7.19 22.22
C ASP A 468 -16.30 6.46 23.41
N THR A 469 -15.64 6.49 24.58
CA THR A 469 -16.16 5.94 25.82
C THR A 469 -17.43 6.64 26.27
N LEU A 470 -17.46 7.97 26.17
CA LEU A 470 -18.61 8.80 26.53
C LEU A 470 -19.82 8.53 25.63
N LEU A 471 -19.61 8.44 24.32
CA LEU A 471 -20.67 8.22 23.32
C LEU A 471 -21.21 6.79 23.32
N ALA A 472 -20.43 5.82 23.84
CA ALA A 472 -20.88 4.43 23.98
C ALA A 472 -21.78 4.19 25.20
N ASP A 473 -21.84 5.13 26.15
CA ASP A 473 -22.58 5.00 27.41
C ASP A 473 -23.53 6.19 27.60
N GLU A 474 -24.83 5.98 27.36
CA GLU A 474 -25.85 7.04 27.47
C GLU A 474 -25.91 7.66 28.88
N ALA A 475 -25.68 6.87 29.94
CA ALA A 475 -25.73 7.38 31.31
C ALA A 475 -24.54 8.33 31.57
N LYS A 476 -23.34 7.97 31.10
CA LYS A 476 -22.15 8.83 31.17
C LYS A 476 -22.33 10.12 30.38
N LEU A 477 -22.85 10.01 29.15
CA LEU A 477 -23.12 11.18 28.32
C LEU A 477 -24.12 12.14 28.98
N LYS A 478 -25.22 11.60 29.50
CA LYS A 478 -26.24 12.39 30.20
C LYS A 478 -25.69 13.09 31.44
N ALA A 479 -24.77 12.45 32.15
CA ALA A 479 -24.14 13.04 33.34
C ALA A 479 -23.27 14.28 33.00
N THR A 480 -22.78 14.41 31.78
CA THR A 480 -22.03 15.60 31.31
C THR A 480 -22.92 16.77 30.93
N GLY A 481 -24.22 16.54 30.72
CA GLY A 481 -25.13 17.55 30.18
C GLY A 481 -24.99 17.82 28.68
N LEU A 482 -24.12 17.09 27.97
CA LEU A 482 -23.88 17.23 26.54
C LEU A 482 -24.86 16.39 25.72
N THR A 483 -25.23 16.90 24.56
CA THR A 483 -25.86 16.11 23.49
C THR A 483 -24.79 15.29 22.75
N LYS A 484 -25.21 14.25 22.00
CA LYS A 484 -24.29 13.48 21.12
C LYS A 484 -23.58 14.37 20.11
N GLU A 485 -24.28 15.36 19.58
CA GLU A 485 -23.72 16.31 18.60
C GLU A 485 -22.69 17.22 19.24
N GLN A 486 -22.98 17.80 20.42
CA GLN A 486 -22.02 18.62 21.16
C GLN A 486 -20.75 17.81 21.51
N ALA A 487 -20.88 16.58 21.96
CA ALA A 487 -19.75 15.71 22.27
C ALA A 487 -18.87 15.46 21.03
N LYS A 488 -19.47 15.21 19.86
CA LYS A 488 -18.72 15.04 18.60
C LYS A 488 -18.03 16.33 18.17
N ASN A 489 -18.71 17.48 18.28
CA ASN A 489 -18.15 18.77 17.92
C ASN A 489 -16.97 19.16 18.84
N LEU A 490 -17.09 18.90 20.14
CA LEU A 490 -16.00 19.09 21.10
C LEU A 490 -14.80 18.18 20.77
N CYS A 491 -15.03 16.90 20.50
CA CYS A 491 -14.00 15.98 20.09
C CYS A 491 -13.23 16.49 18.87
N ASN A 492 -13.94 16.83 17.82
CA ASN A 492 -13.34 17.34 16.57
C ASN A 492 -12.59 18.66 16.79
N GLY A 493 -13.17 19.60 17.55
CA GLY A 493 -12.55 20.88 17.86
C GLY A 493 -11.27 20.73 18.66
N LEU A 494 -11.23 19.84 19.65
CA LEU A 494 -10.03 19.54 20.45
C LEU A 494 -8.93 18.87 19.62
N ILE A 495 -9.29 17.90 18.76
CA ILE A 495 -8.32 17.28 17.84
C ILE A 495 -7.79 18.33 16.86
N TYR A 496 -8.64 19.20 16.34
CA TYR A 496 -8.22 20.31 15.49
C TYR A 496 -7.22 21.24 16.19
N LEU A 497 -7.43 21.58 17.47
CA LEU A 497 -6.48 22.39 18.24
C LEU A 497 -5.10 21.72 18.39
N HIS A 498 -5.03 20.39 18.48
CA HIS A 498 -3.75 19.67 18.42
C HIS A 498 -3.01 19.87 17.09
N CYS A 499 -3.74 20.12 16.02
CA CYS A 499 -3.18 20.36 14.69
C CYS A 499 -2.78 21.84 14.44
N GLU A 500 -2.99 22.74 15.39
CA GLU A 500 -2.59 24.15 15.31
C GLU A 500 -1.08 24.33 15.59
N VAL A 501 -0.27 23.70 14.73
CA VAL A 501 1.19 23.78 14.73
C VAL A 501 1.68 24.26 13.37
N LEU A 502 2.86 24.87 13.32
CA LEU A 502 3.52 25.28 12.08
C LEU A 502 4.42 24.18 11.51
N PHE A 503 5.04 23.42 12.40
CA PHE A 503 5.93 22.30 12.06
C PHE A 503 5.59 21.08 12.91
N VAL A 504 5.80 19.91 12.30
CA VAL A 504 5.69 18.62 12.97
C VAL A 504 7.10 18.07 13.19
N ARG A 505 7.38 17.56 14.38
CA ARG A 505 8.66 16.92 14.69
C ARG A 505 8.77 15.56 13.99
N ASP A 506 9.94 15.26 13.43
CA ASP A 506 10.25 13.94 12.94
C ASP A 506 10.19 12.91 14.09
N GLN A 507 9.60 11.74 13.83
CA GLN A 507 9.40 10.73 14.87
C GLN A 507 10.70 10.11 15.38
N ARG A 508 11.68 9.92 14.48
CA ARG A 508 12.96 9.28 14.81
C ARG A 508 14.04 10.28 15.19
N SER A 509 13.94 11.50 14.67
CA SER A 509 14.86 12.60 14.92
C SER A 509 14.07 13.83 15.38
N PRO A 510 13.61 13.90 16.65
CA PRO A 510 12.69 14.95 17.11
C PRO A 510 13.22 16.39 17.01
N GLU A 511 14.53 16.54 16.81
CA GLU A 511 15.19 17.80 16.53
C GLU A 511 14.96 18.29 15.08
N MET A 512 14.53 17.40 14.19
CA MET A 512 14.23 17.70 12.79
C MET A 512 12.74 18.00 12.60
N LEU A 513 12.44 18.91 11.71
CA LEU A 513 11.12 19.52 11.57
C LEU A 513 10.60 19.41 10.12
N HIS A 514 9.34 19.03 10.02
CA HIS A 514 8.58 19.02 8.76
C HIS A 514 7.56 20.14 8.78
N PRO A 515 7.42 20.97 7.72
CA PRO A 515 6.29 21.89 7.61
C PRO A 515 4.96 21.13 7.71
N ARG A 516 4.04 21.63 8.54
CA ARG A 516 2.69 21.07 8.60
C ARG A 516 1.97 21.33 7.28
N ILE A 517 1.34 20.30 6.72
CA ILE A 517 0.58 20.46 5.47
C ILE A 517 -0.59 21.43 5.67
N SER A 518 -0.93 22.20 4.63
CA SER A 518 -1.97 23.26 4.67
C SER A 518 -1.75 24.29 5.80
N ILE A 519 -0.49 24.59 6.11
CA ILE A 519 -0.10 25.53 7.17
C ILE A 519 -0.83 26.87 7.06
N TYR A 520 -1.04 27.36 5.82
CA TYR A 520 -1.69 28.64 5.52
C TYR A 520 -3.17 28.71 5.93
N GLN A 521 -3.79 27.59 6.27
CA GLN A 521 -5.17 27.51 6.78
C GLN A 521 -5.23 27.59 8.32
N SER A 522 -4.09 27.52 9.01
CA SER A 522 -4.06 27.50 10.47
C SER A 522 -4.18 28.90 11.08
N HIS A 523 -4.81 29.00 12.25
CA HIS A 523 -4.80 30.23 13.06
C HIS A 523 -3.36 30.60 13.45
N SER A 524 -2.56 29.61 13.78
CA SER A 524 -1.15 29.76 14.10
C SER A 524 -0.37 30.52 13.02
N PHE A 525 -0.60 30.19 11.75
CA PHE A 525 0.01 30.88 10.62
C PHE A 525 -0.59 32.30 10.41
N ASN A 526 -1.90 32.42 10.49
CA ASN A 526 -2.60 33.67 10.21
C ASN A 526 -2.25 34.81 11.17
N GLU A 527 -1.83 34.47 12.39
CA GLU A 527 -1.39 35.45 13.39
C GLU A 527 0.11 35.82 13.28
N LEU A 528 0.85 35.31 12.32
CA LEU A 528 2.22 35.69 12.06
C LEU A 528 2.29 37.06 11.33
N TYR A 529 3.41 37.75 11.48
CA TYR A 529 3.74 38.92 10.65
C TYR A 529 3.95 38.52 9.18
N ASP A 530 3.68 39.42 8.25
CA ASP A 530 3.68 39.11 6.81
C ASP A 530 5.04 38.65 6.29
N ASP A 531 6.14 39.17 6.84
CA ASP A 531 7.49 38.71 6.50
C ASP A 531 7.70 37.24 6.86
N GLN A 532 7.25 36.80 8.04
CA GLN A 532 7.33 35.39 8.46
C GLN A 532 6.41 34.50 7.65
N LYS A 533 5.20 34.95 7.31
CA LYS A 533 4.31 34.22 6.39
C LYS A 533 4.98 33.98 5.05
N GLN A 534 5.65 34.96 4.47
CA GLN A 534 6.36 34.82 3.20
C GLN A 534 7.53 33.84 3.30
N VAL A 535 8.30 33.88 4.36
CA VAL A 535 9.40 32.92 4.61
C VAL A 535 8.85 31.49 4.72
N LEU A 536 7.83 31.30 5.53
CA LEU A 536 7.21 29.95 5.72
C LEU A 536 6.59 29.41 4.44
N MET A 537 5.96 30.26 3.62
CA MET A 537 5.40 29.81 2.34
C MET A 537 6.47 29.43 1.32
N ARG A 538 7.64 30.06 1.31
CA ARG A 538 8.78 29.63 0.49
C ARG A 538 9.27 28.27 0.94
N ILE A 539 9.44 28.04 2.23
CA ILE A 539 9.85 26.75 2.82
C ILE A 539 8.81 25.67 2.52
N TYR A 540 7.53 25.99 2.68
CA TYR A 540 6.42 25.10 2.37
C TYR A 540 6.42 24.64 0.91
N ASN A 541 6.54 25.58 -0.02
CA ASN A 541 6.55 25.28 -1.45
C ASN A 541 7.78 24.47 -1.85
N ASP A 542 8.95 24.80 -1.32
CA ASP A 542 10.15 23.97 -1.53
C ASP A 542 9.95 22.57 -1.01
N TYR A 543 9.49 22.42 0.23
CA TYR A 543 9.32 21.12 0.88
C TYR A 543 8.33 20.22 0.15
N PHE A 544 7.12 20.71 -0.18
CA PHE A 544 6.07 19.85 -0.74
C PHE A 544 6.19 19.65 -2.26
N PHE A 545 6.81 20.56 -3.00
CA PHE A 545 6.75 20.54 -4.46
C PHE A 545 8.11 20.43 -5.17
N HIS A 546 9.23 20.62 -4.47
CA HIS A 546 10.55 20.64 -5.14
C HIS A 546 11.62 19.78 -4.45
N ARG A 547 11.80 19.93 -3.16
CA ARG A 547 12.93 19.41 -2.37
C ARG A 547 13.16 17.90 -2.49
N HIS A 548 12.10 17.11 -2.67
CA HIS A 548 12.13 15.66 -2.56
C HIS A 548 12.13 14.92 -3.90
N THR A 549 12.01 15.60 -5.03
CA THR A 549 11.77 14.96 -6.34
C THR A 549 12.82 13.88 -6.65
N ASP A 550 14.10 14.23 -6.64
CA ASP A 550 15.17 13.29 -6.93
C ASP A 550 15.34 12.25 -5.81
N PHE A 551 15.23 12.69 -4.56
CA PHE A 551 15.34 11.82 -3.39
C PHE A 551 14.28 10.70 -3.39
N TRP A 552 13.02 11.02 -3.67
CA TRP A 552 11.96 10.02 -3.77
C TRP A 552 12.11 9.12 -4.99
N ARG A 553 12.52 9.68 -6.13
CA ARG A 553 12.83 8.89 -7.32
C ARG A 553 13.92 7.84 -7.02
N GLU A 554 15.03 8.25 -6.44
CA GLU A 554 16.11 7.34 -6.05
C GLU A 554 15.64 6.28 -5.06
N SER A 555 14.89 6.69 -4.03
CA SER A 555 14.33 5.78 -3.03
C SER A 555 13.44 4.70 -3.66
N ALA A 556 12.57 5.06 -4.60
CA ALA A 556 11.70 4.12 -5.30
C ALA A 556 12.48 3.20 -6.23
N MET A 557 13.44 3.75 -7.00
CA MET A 557 14.21 3.00 -7.98
C MET A 557 15.17 1.98 -7.36
N ARG A 558 15.46 2.08 -6.07
CA ARG A 558 16.17 1.02 -5.32
C ARG A 558 15.27 -0.20 -5.03
N LYS A 559 13.97 -0.02 -4.91
CA LYS A 559 12.98 -1.03 -4.48
C LYS A 559 12.19 -1.62 -5.64
N LEU A 560 11.47 -0.76 -6.37
CA LEU A 560 10.47 -1.19 -7.35
C LEU A 560 11.01 -2.14 -8.43
N PRO A 561 12.20 -1.94 -9.02
CA PRO A 561 12.73 -2.88 -9.99
C PRO A 561 12.92 -4.29 -9.41
N VAL A 562 13.44 -4.38 -8.19
CA VAL A 562 13.64 -5.66 -7.50
C VAL A 562 12.31 -6.36 -7.23
N LEU A 563 11.30 -5.60 -6.81
CA LEU A 563 9.98 -6.13 -6.48
C LEU A 563 9.21 -6.58 -7.73
N ILE A 564 9.19 -5.74 -8.77
CA ILE A 564 8.49 -6.05 -10.02
C ILE A 564 9.10 -7.27 -10.70
N ASN A 565 10.43 -7.40 -10.66
CA ASN A 565 11.14 -8.54 -11.25
C ASN A 565 11.09 -9.81 -10.39
N ALA A 566 10.46 -9.79 -9.21
CA ALA A 566 10.31 -10.97 -8.37
C ALA A 566 9.37 -12.03 -8.97
N THR A 567 8.49 -11.65 -9.90
CA THR A 567 7.49 -12.51 -10.55
C THR A 567 7.30 -12.15 -12.02
N HIS A 568 6.58 -13.01 -12.75
CA HIS A 568 6.17 -12.76 -14.14
C HIS A 568 4.80 -12.08 -14.25
N MET A 569 4.14 -11.77 -13.13
CA MET A 569 2.86 -11.08 -13.13
C MET A 569 2.98 -9.66 -13.68
N LEU A 570 1.98 -9.22 -14.46
CA LEU A 570 1.89 -7.82 -14.86
C LEU A 570 1.60 -6.93 -13.64
N CYS A 571 2.51 -6.00 -13.36
CA CYS A 571 2.33 -5.03 -12.29
C CYS A 571 1.47 -3.85 -12.77
N CYS A 572 0.42 -3.51 -12.04
CA CYS A 572 -0.44 -2.35 -12.25
C CYS A 572 -0.40 -1.47 -11.00
N GLY A 573 0.28 -0.33 -11.07
CA GLY A 573 0.31 0.61 -9.95
C GLY A 573 -0.99 1.40 -9.85
N GLU A 574 -1.51 1.56 -8.65
CA GLU A 574 -2.67 2.39 -8.36
C GLU A 574 -2.24 3.59 -7.53
N ASP A 575 -2.69 4.76 -7.94
CA ASP A 575 -2.64 5.96 -7.13
C ASP A 575 -3.72 6.96 -7.50
N LEU A 576 -4.44 7.44 -6.51
CA LEU A 576 -5.42 8.52 -6.61
C LEU A 576 -4.94 9.79 -5.89
N GLY A 577 -3.72 9.77 -5.36
CA GLY A 577 -3.17 10.84 -4.54
C GLY A 577 -2.48 11.97 -5.31
N MET A 578 -1.74 12.80 -4.57
CA MET A 578 -0.92 13.87 -5.10
C MET A 578 0.28 13.26 -5.86
N VAL A 579 0.17 13.16 -7.17
CA VAL A 579 1.27 12.68 -8.03
C VAL A 579 2.20 13.84 -8.34
N PRO A 580 3.48 13.79 -7.96
CA PRO A 580 4.44 14.83 -8.33
C PRO A 580 4.68 14.83 -9.85
N ALA A 581 5.00 16.02 -10.38
CA ALA A 581 5.27 16.22 -11.80
C ALA A 581 6.51 15.45 -12.29
#